data_48bcf5081ad3ebb0f25ea9a83d87322e
#
_entry.id   48bcf5081ad3ebb0f25ea9a83d87322e
#
_cell.length_a   1.000
_cell.length_b   1.000
_cell.length_c   1.000
_cell.angle_alpha   90.00
_cell.angle_beta   90.00
_cell.angle_gamma   90.00
#
_symmetry.space_group_name_H-M   'P 1'
#
loop_
_entity.id
_entity.type
_entity.pdbx_description
1 polymer ?
#
loop_
_entity_poly.entity_id
_entity_poly.type
_entity_poly.pdbx_seq_one_letter_code
_entity_poly.pdbx_strand_id
1 'polypeptide(L)'
;DASGSLAVESLDQGFIGANGSIVNDNAAPWLIKEVIPVGLKGLILAALAAAIVSSLASMVNSTSTIFTMDIYKSIINKNADDKSLVTVGRVTGLVALIIAILIAPQLKSLGQVFQYIQEYTGVVSPGILAVFLMGLFYKKASNNGAIWGVISSIPIAMYFKVGPNGWSDLSVFNHDIPFMNQMLITCLATVSYTHLRAHETDTD
;
A
#
# COMPACT_ATOMS: atom_id res chain seq x y z
N ASP A 1 -22.18 27.68 23.70
CA ASP A 1 -21.33 28.72 23.08
C ASP A 1 -21.68 28.86 21.62
N ALA A 2 -22.30 29.98 21.23
CA ALA A 2 -22.77 30.23 19.86
C ALA A 2 -21.63 30.20 18.79
N SER A 3 -20.39 30.49 19.18
CA SER A 3 -19.23 30.43 18.29
C SER A 3 -18.81 29.00 17.94
N GLY A 4 -19.00 28.06 18.88
CA GLY A 4 -18.69 26.64 18.61
C GLY A 4 -19.72 25.97 17.71
N SER A 5 -21.01 26.31 17.86
CA SER A 5 -22.07 25.75 17.00
C SER A 5 -22.00 26.25 15.56
N LEU A 6 -21.63 27.52 15.32
CA LEU A 6 -21.44 28.06 13.99
C LEU A 6 -20.22 27.44 13.27
N ALA A 7 -19.14 27.17 14.01
CA ALA A 7 -17.98 26.47 13.43
C ALA A 7 -18.29 25.01 13.06
N VAL A 8 -19.09 24.33 13.89
CA VAL A 8 -19.55 22.95 13.60
C VAL A 8 -20.52 22.94 12.42
N GLU A 9 -21.44 23.88 12.34
CA GLU A 9 -22.43 24.00 11.26
C GLU A 9 -21.77 24.31 9.91
N SER A 10 -20.69 25.11 9.89
CA SER A 10 -19.91 25.36 8.67
C SER A 10 -19.05 24.17 8.22
N LEU A 11 -18.60 23.33 9.17
CA LEU A 11 -17.92 22.08 8.90
C LEU A 11 -18.88 20.99 8.38
N ASP A 12 -20.17 21.10 8.73
CA ASP A 12 -21.18 20.09 8.48
C ASP A 12 -21.46 19.85 6.98
N GLN A 13 -21.31 20.86 6.15
CA GLN A 13 -21.66 20.78 4.72
C GLN A 13 -20.65 20.03 3.82
N GLY A 14 -19.51 19.59 4.33
CA GLY A 14 -18.50 18.91 3.53
C GLY A 14 -17.85 17.67 4.16
N PHE A 15 -17.94 17.56 5.49
CA PHE A 15 -17.27 16.50 6.26
C PHE A 15 -18.18 15.38 6.74
N ILE A 16 -19.49 15.63 6.80
CA ILE A 16 -20.45 14.68 7.33
C ILE A 16 -21.09 13.93 6.16
N GLY A 17 -20.94 12.61 6.16
CA GLY A 17 -21.62 11.71 5.24
C GLY A 17 -23.11 11.60 5.56
N ALA A 18 -23.89 11.03 4.66
CA ALA A 18 -25.34 10.84 4.80
C ALA A 18 -25.76 10.09 6.08
N ASN A 19 -24.82 9.40 6.74
CA ASN A 19 -25.03 8.62 7.96
C ASN A 19 -24.60 9.37 9.24
N GLY A 20 -24.24 10.67 9.16
CA GLY A 20 -23.72 11.43 10.30
C GLY A 20 -22.27 11.10 10.69
N SER A 21 -21.55 10.28 9.93
CA SER A 21 -20.15 9.96 10.17
C SER A 21 -19.22 10.97 9.49
N ILE A 22 -18.08 11.26 10.13
CA ILE A 22 -17.04 12.13 9.54
C ILE A 22 -16.37 11.40 8.37
N VAL A 23 -16.43 12.00 7.18
CA VAL A 23 -15.75 11.50 5.97
C VAL A 23 -14.41 12.21 5.82
N ASN A 24 -13.35 11.62 6.37
CA ASN A 24 -12.01 12.20 6.36
C ASN A 24 -11.47 12.45 4.94
N ASP A 25 -11.90 11.67 3.95
CA ASP A 25 -11.49 11.81 2.55
C ASP A 25 -11.96 13.13 1.92
N ASN A 26 -12.98 13.78 2.49
CA ASN A 26 -13.46 15.08 2.04
C ASN A 26 -12.64 16.27 2.59
N ALA A 27 -11.72 16.04 3.51
CA ALA A 27 -10.94 17.12 4.15
C ALA A 27 -10.08 17.89 3.14
N ALA A 28 -9.34 17.19 2.28
CA ALA A 28 -8.48 17.82 1.30
C ALA A 28 -9.27 18.61 0.21
N PRO A 29 -10.33 18.07 -0.42
CA PRO A 29 -11.19 18.83 -1.31
C PRO A 29 -11.82 20.06 -0.65
N TRP A 30 -12.26 19.94 0.60
CA TRP A 30 -12.85 21.05 1.35
C TRP A 30 -11.82 22.16 1.59
N LEU A 31 -10.61 21.84 2.06
CA LEU A 31 -9.52 22.81 2.24
C LEU A 31 -9.20 23.57 0.94
N ILE A 32 -9.16 22.86 -0.19
CA ILE A 32 -8.92 23.47 -1.49
C ILE A 32 -10.05 24.44 -1.85
N LYS A 33 -11.28 24.08 -1.52
CA LYS A 33 -12.45 24.91 -1.83
C LYS A 33 -12.50 26.18 -0.97
N GLU A 34 -12.31 26.06 0.35
CA GLU A 34 -12.58 27.15 1.31
C GLU A 34 -11.36 28.03 1.59
N VAL A 35 -10.16 27.44 1.70
CA VAL A 35 -8.97 28.16 2.18
C VAL A 35 -8.19 28.78 1.04
N ILE A 36 -8.23 28.20 -0.17
CA ILE A 36 -7.36 28.61 -1.26
C ILE A 36 -7.99 29.72 -2.11
N PRO A 37 -7.28 30.85 -2.35
CA PRO A 37 -7.74 31.91 -3.24
C PRO A 37 -8.03 31.41 -4.66
N VAL A 38 -9.03 32.01 -5.31
CA VAL A 38 -9.51 31.58 -6.63
C VAL A 38 -8.40 31.49 -7.67
N GLY A 39 -7.42 32.40 -7.67
CA GLY A 39 -6.30 32.37 -8.60
C GLY A 39 -5.33 31.20 -8.44
N LEU A 40 -5.20 30.65 -7.21
CA LEU A 40 -4.32 29.52 -6.92
C LEU A 40 -5.01 28.16 -7.02
N LYS A 41 -6.33 28.11 -6.99
CA LYS A 41 -7.08 26.84 -7.09
C LYS A 41 -6.71 26.03 -8.33
N GLY A 42 -6.61 26.69 -9.48
CA GLY A 42 -6.24 26.03 -10.74
C GLY A 42 -4.83 25.44 -10.69
N LEU A 43 -3.87 26.17 -10.12
CA LEU A 43 -2.49 25.70 -9.98
C LEU A 43 -2.40 24.46 -9.06
N ILE A 44 -3.11 24.47 -7.95
CA ILE A 44 -3.13 23.33 -7.00
C ILE A 44 -3.80 22.12 -7.62
N LEU A 45 -4.91 22.30 -8.33
CA LEU A 45 -5.56 21.19 -9.02
C LEU A 45 -4.69 20.62 -10.15
N ALA A 46 -3.96 21.47 -10.87
CA ALA A 46 -2.99 21.02 -11.87
C ALA A 46 -1.81 20.26 -11.25
N ALA A 47 -1.28 20.74 -10.12
CA ALA A 47 -0.22 20.06 -9.38
C ALA A 47 -0.70 18.69 -8.85
N LEU A 48 -1.92 18.61 -8.31
CA LEU A 48 -2.53 17.37 -7.85
C LEU A 48 -2.70 16.38 -9.00
N ALA A 49 -3.23 16.84 -10.13
CA ALA A 49 -3.37 16.01 -11.33
C ALA A 49 -2.02 15.50 -11.82
N ALA A 50 -0.98 16.35 -11.87
CA ALA A 50 0.38 15.97 -12.24
C ALA A 50 0.96 14.91 -11.30
N ALA A 51 0.76 15.04 -10.00
CA ALA A 51 1.22 14.07 -8.99
C ALA A 51 0.52 12.70 -9.19
N ILE A 52 -0.78 12.69 -9.41
CA ILE A 52 -1.55 11.46 -9.67
C ILE A 52 -1.06 10.77 -10.96
N VAL A 53 -0.90 11.52 -12.06
CA VAL A 53 -0.43 10.99 -13.34
C VAL A 53 0.98 10.43 -13.21
N SER A 54 1.88 11.11 -12.49
CA SER A 54 3.24 10.65 -12.24
C SER A 54 3.27 9.32 -11.48
N SER A 55 2.50 9.20 -10.40
CA SER A 55 2.40 7.98 -9.61
C SER A 55 1.81 6.82 -10.43
N LEU A 56 0.73 7.09 -11.19
CA LEU A 56 0.09 6.11 -12.06
C LEU A 56 1.04 5.61 -13.15
N ALA A 57 1.79 6.52 -13.78
CA ALA A 57 2.77 6.17 -14.80
C ALA A 57 3.86 5.24 -14.24
N SER A 58 4.35 5.51 -13.03
CA SER A 58 5.33 4.66 -12.34
C SER A 58 4.77 3.27 -12.04
N MET A 59 3.55 3.19 -11.54
CA MET A 59 2.89 1.90 -11.24
C MET A 59 2.67 1.07 -12.52
N VAL A 60 2.18 1.68 -13.59
CA VAL A 60 1.98 1.01 -14.87
C VAL A 60 3.30 0.52 -15.46
N ASN A 61 4.35 1.35 -15.40
CA ASN A 61 5.67 0.98 -15.89
C ASN A 61 6.25 -0.20 -15.09
N SER A 62 6.15 -0.17 -13.76
CA SER A 62 6.62 -1.27 -12.91
C SER A 62 5.85 -2.56 -13.18
N THR A 63 4.52 -2.51 -13.25
CA THR A 63 3.68 -3.68 -13.56
C THR A 63 4.01 -4.27 -14.92
N SER A 64 4.16 -3.41 -15.93
CA SER A 64 4.54 -3.79 -17.29
C SER A 64 5.92 -4.46 -17.33
N THR A 65 6.90 -3.90 -16.63
CA THR A 65 8.26 -4.42 -16.60
C THR A 65 8.33 -5.77 -15.88
N ILE A 66 7.71 -5.89 -14.70
CA ILE A 66 7.66 -7.14 -13.93
C ILE A 66 7.00 -8.24 -14.78
N PHE A 67 5.84 -7.98 -15.38
CA PHE A 67 5.17 -8.96 -16.21
C PHE A 67 6.04 -9.39 -17.41
N THR A 68 6.65 -8.42 -18.09
CA THR A 68 7.44 -8.69 -19.31
C THR A 68 8.71 -9.44 -19.00
N MET A 69 9.43 -9.08 -17.95
CA MET A 69 10.73 -9.67 -17.64
C MET A 69 10.61 -10.96 -16.82
N ASP A 70 9.76 -10.94 -15.79
CA ASP A 70 9.71 -12.04 -14.84
C ASP A 70 8.74 -13.14 -15.28
N ILE A 71 7.66 -12.79 -16.00
CA ILE A 71 6.69 -13.79 -16.46
C ILE A 71 6.90 -14.12 -17.93
N TYR A 72 6.83 -13.13 -18.81
CA TYR A 72 6.86 -13.42 -20.25
C TYR A 72 8.21 -13.96 -20.69
N LYS A 73 9.31 -13.23 -20.40
CA LYS A 73 10.66 -13.63 -20.83
C LYS A 73 11.17 -14.85 -20.09
N SER A 74 10.88 -15.00 -18.79
CA SER A 74 11.44 -16.10 -18.00
C SER A 74 10.64 -17.41 -18.14
N ILE A 75 9.31 -17.33 -18.30
CA ILE A 75 8.42 -18.49 -18.27
C ILE A 75 7.86 -18.81 -19.67
N ILE A 76 7.35 -17.79 -20.40
CA ILE A 76 6.60 -18.00 -21.63
C ILE A 76 7.54 -18.10 -22.85
N ASN A 77 8.43 -17.14 -23.02
CA ASN A 77 9.32 -17.10 -24.18
C ASN A 77 10.75 -16.64 -23.81
N LYS A 78 11.62 -17.58 -23.50
CA LYS A 78 13.00 -17.31 -23.08
C LYS A 78 13.88 -16.69 -24.19
N ASN A 79 13.50 -16.87 -25.46
CA ASN A 79 14.23 -16.38 -26.64
C ASN A 79 13.52 -15.16 -27.27
N ALA A 80 12.68 -14.43 -26.48
CA ALA A 80 11.96 -13.28 -26.99
C ALA A 80 12.94 -12.18 -27.44
N ASP A 81 12.71 -11.67 -28.66
CA ASP A 81 13.43 -10.51 -29.20
C ASP A 81 13.01 -9.22 -28.47
N ASP A 82 13.92 -8.25 -28.40
CA ASP A 82 13.71 -6.98 -27.71
C ASP A 82 12.47 -6.23 -28.22
N LYS A 83 12.18 -6.30 -29.51
CA LYS A 83 10.95 -5.72 -30.08
C LYS A 83 9.68 -6.37 -29.54
N SER A 84 9.70 -7.68 -29.35
CA SER A 84 8.61 -8.43 -28.74
C SER A 84 8.41 -8.03 -27.29
N LEU A 85 9.50 -7.91 -26.50
CA LEU A 85 9.45 -7.49 -25.11
C LEU A 85 8.84 -6.10 -24.94
N VAL A 86 9.23 -5.14 -25.77
CA VAL A 86 8.65 -3.78 -25.77
C VAL A 86 7.16 -3.81 -26.11
N THR A 87 6.76 -4.64 -27.08
CA THR A 87 5.35 -4.75 -27.48
C THR A 87 4.52 -5.37 -26.35
N VAL A 88 4.99 -6.46 -25.76
CA VAL A 88 4.35 -7.11 -24.62
C VAL A 88 4.22 -6.14 -23.45
N GLY A 89 5.28 -5.38 -23.14
CA GLY A 89 5.25 -4.37 -22.08
C GLY A 89 4.17 -3.32 -22.30
N ARG A 90 4.06 -2.78 -23.52
CA ARG A 90 3.02 -1.79 -23.85
C ARG A 90 1.61 -2.37 -23.73
N VAL A 91 1.39 -3.58 -24.23
CA VAL A 91 0.09 -4.25 -24.14
C VAL A 91 -0.27 -4.52 -22.68
N THR A 92 0.68 -5.03 -21.89
CA THR A 92 0.48 -5.29 -20.46
C THR A 92 0.12 -4.00 -19.69
N GLY A 93 0.83 -2.91 -19.95
CA GLY A 93 0.53 -1.62 -19.33
C GLY A 93 -0.86 -1.12 -19.69
N LEU A 94 -1.26 -1.26 -20.94
CA LEU A 94 -2.60 -0.86 -21.41
C LEU A 94 -3.70 -1.72 -20.78
N VAL A 95 -3.50 -3.03 -20.71
CA VAL A 95 -4.44 -3.96 -20.06
C VAL A 95 -4.55 -3.65 -18.57
N ALA A 96 -3.43 -3.39 -17.89
CA ALA A 96 -3.44 -3.00 -16.47
C ALA A 96 -4.24 -1.70 -16.22
N LEU A 97 -4.10 -0.70 -17.10
CA LEU A 97 -4.90 0.53 -17.04
C LEU A 97 -6.39 0.27 -17.22
N ILE A 98 -6.77 -0.55 -18.20
CA ILE A 98 -8.18 -0.91 -18.43
C ILE A 98 -8.77 -1.60 -17.20
N ILE A 99 -8.06 -2.56 -16.63
CA ILE A 99 -8.48 -3.26 -15.39
C ILE A 99 -8.63 -2.25 -14.24
N ALA A 100 -7.68 -1.34 -14.07
CA ALA A 100 -7.75 -0.31 -13.03
C ALA A 100 -8.99 0.60 -13.20
N ILE A 101 -9.31 1.01 -14.43
CA ILE A 101 -10.51 1.82 -14.73
C ILE A 101 -11.80 1.07 -14.40
N LEU A 102 -11.87 -0.23 -14.69
CA LEU A 102 -13.05 -1.05 -14.39
C LEU A 102 -13.25 -1.29 -12.89
N ILE A 103 -12.16 -1.39 -12.12
CA ILE A 103 -12.20 -1.61 -10.67
C ILE A 103 -12.44 -0.30 -9.90
N ALA A 104 -11.93 0.83 -10.38
CA ALA A 104 -11.98 2.12 -9.68
C ALA A 104 -13.38 2.53 -9.17
N PRO A 105 -14.49 2.34 -9.91
CA PRO A 105 -15.82 2.70 -9.41
C PRO A 105 -16.25 1.88 -8.18
N GLN A 106 -15.79 0.64 -8.06
CA GLN A 106 -16.15 -0.25 -6.95
C GLN A 106 -15.48 0.17 -5.63
N LEU A 107 -14.34 0.86 -5.71
CA LEU A 107 -13.63 1.36 -4.53
C LEU A 107 -14.40 2.48 -3.80
N LYS A 108 -15.34 3.17 -4.46
CA LYS A 108 -16.16 4.21 -3.83
C LYS A 108 -17.01 3.68 -2.68
N SER A 109 -17.34 2.39 -2.66
CA SER A 109 -18.15 1.77 -1.60
C SER A 109 -17.35 1.49 -0.30
N LEU A 110 -16.02 1.61 -0.33
CA LEU A 110 -15.14 1.24 0.77
C LEU A 110 -14.96 2.32 1.85
N GLY A 111 -15.62 3.50 1.73
CA GLY A 111 -15.49 4.59 2.69
C GLY A 111 -14.11 5.25 2.66
N GLN A 112 -13.19 4.83 3.52
CA GLN A 112 -11.82 5.37 3.58
C GLN A 112 -10.85 4.58 2.69
N VAL A 113 -10.90 4.81 1.38
CA VAL A 113 -10.11 4.06 0.38
C VAL A 113 -8.60 4.13 0.65
N PHE A 114 -8.10 5.30 1.03
CA PHE A 114 -6.67 5.49 1.31
C PHE A 114 -6.18 4.63 2.48
N GLN A 115 -6.91 4.61 3.58
CA GLN A 115 -6.58 3.79 4.74
C GLN A 115 -6.64 2.31 4.40
N TYR A 116 -7.66 1.89 3.65
CA TYR A 116 -7.81 0.51 3.20
C TYR A 116 -6.61 0.03 2.36
N ILE A 117 -6.18 0.82 1.38
CA ILE A 117 -4.99 0.51 0.56
C ILE A 117 -3.73 0.42 1.43
N GLN A 118 -3.55 1.35 2.36
CA GLN A 118 -2.40 1.34 3.27
C GLN A 118 -2.36 0.11 4.18
N GLU A 119 -3.49 -0.28 4.73
CA GLU A 119 -3.60 -1.49 5.57
C GLU A 119 -3.22 -2.76 4.82
N TYR A 120 -3.70 -2.94 3.58
CA TYR A 120 -3.33 -4.11 2.77
C TYR A 120 -1.88 -4.09 2.33
N THR A 121 -1.36 -2.92 1.95
CA THR A 121 0.07 -2.76 1.65
C THR A 121 0.93 -3.03 2.88
N GLY A 122 0.44 -2.67 4.06
CA GLY A 122 1.07 -2.92 5.36
C GLY A 122 1.22 -4.39 5.74
N VAL A 123 0.48 -5.29 5.11
CA VAL A 123 0.63 -6.74 5.33
C VAL A 123 1.91 -7.29 4.67
N VAL A 124 2.27 -6.77 3.50
CA VAL A 124 3.39 -7.31 2.69
C VAL A 124 4.67 -6.48 2.84
N SER A 125 4.54 -5.15 2.92
CA SER A 125 5.67 -4.21 2.92
C SER A 125 6.69 -4.44 4.05
N PRO A 126 6.29 -4.73 5.31
CA PRO A 126 7.25 -4.93 6.40
C PRO A 126 8.17 -6.11 6.17
N GLY A 127 7.66 -7.20 5.60
CA GLY A 127 8.45 -8.39 5.28
C GLY A 127 9.49 -8.12 4.20
N ILE A 128 9.09 -7.44 3.14
CA ILE A 128 10.00 -7.06 2.05
C ILE A 128 11.08 -6.09 2.57
N LEU A 129 10.69 -5.08 3.35
CA LEU A 129 11.64 -4.14 3.94
C LEU A 129 12.65 -4.85 4.85
N ALA A 130 12.19 -5.76 5.72
CA ALA A 130 13.05 -6.51 6.62
C ALA A 130 14.10 -7.33 5.85
N VAL A 131 13.68 -8.06 4.82
CA VAL A 131 14.60 -8.87 3.99
C VAL A 131 15.58 -7.98 3.22
N PHE A 132 15.12 -6.84 2.70
CA PHE A 132 15.97 -5.88 2.01
C PHE A 132 17.04 -5.29 2.94
N LEU A 133 16.66 -4.86 4.14
CA LEU A 133 17.59 -4.36 5.15
C LEU A 133 18.62 -5.43 5.57
N MET A 134 18.15 -6.66 5.81
CA MET A 134 19.04 -7.77 6.14
C MET A 134 20.02 -8.07 5.00
N GLY A 135 19.57 -8.05 3.75
CA GLY A 135 20.45 -8.26 2.58
C GLY A 135 21.49 -7.15 2.39
N LEU A 136 21.17 -5.91 2.77
CA LEU A 136 22.10 -4.77 2.68
C LEU A 136 23.14 -4.75 3.82
N PHE A 137 22.69 -4.97 5.05
CA PHE A 137 23.52 -4.74 6.23
C PHE A 137 24.13 -6.02 6.80
N TYR A 138 23.56 -7.18 6.49
CA TYR A 138 24.04 -8.45 7.06
C TYR A 138 24.68 -9.35 6.00
N LYS A 139 26.00 -9.46 6.05
CA LYS A 139 26.80 -10.21 5.05
C LYS A 139 26.50 -11.72 4.96
N LYS A 140 25.90 -12.30 6.00
CA LYS A 140 25.57 -13.72 6.08
C LYS A 140 24.08 -13.99 5.74
N ALA A 141 23.36 -13.02 5.19
CA ALA A 141 21.98 -13.21 4.76
C ALA A 141 21.91 -14.31 3.68
N SER A 142 21.17 -15.38 3.97
CA SER A 142 20.98 -16.48 3.03
C SER A 142 19.71 -16.27 2.18
N ASN A 143 19.73 -16.78 0.94
CA ASN A 143 18.56 -16.73 0.05
C ASN A 143 17.33 -17.45 0.66
N ASN A 144 17.56 -18.60 1.32
CA ASN A 144 16.50 -19.35 1.99
C ASN A 144 15.91 -18.57 3.18
N GLY A 145 16.78 -17.90 3.97
CA GLY A 145 16.34 -17.03 5.06
C GLY A 145 15.48 -15.88 4.57
N ALA A 146 15.82 -15.26 3.43
CA ALA A 146 15.04 -14.20 2.81
C ALA A 146 13.64 -14.68 2.36
N ILE A 147 13.58 -15.81 1.65
CA ILE A 147 12.31 -16.39 1.18
C ILE A 147 11.39 -16.72 2.35
N TRP A 148 11.90 -17.43 3.35
CA TRP A 148 11.11 -17.78 4.54
C TRP A 148 10.75 -16.56 5.39
N GLY A 149 11.61 -15.53 5.41
CA GLY A 149 11.34 -14.26 6.05
C GLY A 149 10.11 -13.56 5.45
N VAL A 150 10.05 -13.45 4.12
CA VAL A 150 8.87 -12.86 3.44
C VAL A 150 7.63 -13.74 3.63
N ILE A 151 7.74 -15.06 3.48
CA ILE A 151 6.60 -15.97 3.65
C ILE A 151 6.05 -15.90 5.09
N SER A 152 6.90 -15.84 6.10
CA SER A 152 6.47 -15.77 7.51
C SER A 152 5.91 -14.41 7.90
N SER A 153 6.31 -13.33 7.24
CA SER A 153 5.80 -11.98 7.53
C SER A 153 4.31 -11.84 7.24
N ILE A 154 3.79 -12.52 6.21
CA ILE A 154 2.39 -12.46 5.82
C ILE A 154 1.46 -12.98 6.92
N PRO A 155 1.62 -14.22 7.45
CA PRO A 155 0.76 -14.70 8.53
C PRO A 155 0.93 -13.89 9.82
N ILE A 156 2.11 -13.35 10.12
CA ILE A 156 2.31 -12.48 11.28
C ILE A 156 1.51 -11.20 11.13
N ALA A 157 1.61 -10.54 9.97
CA ALA A 157 0.84 -9.32 9.69
C ALA A 157 -0.67 -9.59 9.68
N MET A 158 -1.11 -10.72 9.10
CA MET A 158 -2.51 -11.12 9.10
C MET A 158 -3.03 -11.42 10.51
N TYR A 159 -2.22 -12.03 11.37
CA TYR A 159 -2.57 -12.25 12.77
C TYR A 159 -2.86 -10.92 13.49
N PHE A 160 -2.02 -9.90 13.31
CA PHE A 160 -2.25 -8.58 13.90
C PHE A 160 -3.46 -7.86 13.30
N LYS A 161 -3.78 -8.09 12.03
CA LYS A 161 -4.92 -7.48 11.35
C LYS A 161 -6.25 -8.12 11.74
N VAL A 162 -6.31 -9.43 11.79
CA VAL A 162 -7.55 -10.20 12.03
C VAL A 162 -7.76 -10.45 13.52
N GLY A 163 -6.68 -10.65 14.28
CA GLY A 163 -6.70 -10.97 15.69
C GLY A 163 -7.50 -10.00 16.56
N PRO A 164 -7.26 -8.66 16.50
CA PRO A 164 -7.99 -7.70 17.32
C PRO A 164 -9.48 -7.60 16.98
N ASN A 165 -9.85 -7.81 15.72
CA ASN A 165 -11.22 -7.58 15.22
C ASN A 165 -12.04 -8.86 15.02
N GLY A 166 -11.37 -10.00 14.78
CA GLY A 166 -12.05 -11.24 14.40
C GLY A 166 -11.84 -12.42 15.34
N TRP A 167 -10.79 -12.39 16.14
CA TRP A 167 -10.39 -13.49 17.01
C TRP A 167 -10.25 -13.01 18.46
N SER A 168 -11.27 -12.31 18.95
CA SER A 168 -11.26 -11.68 20.27
C SER A 168 -10.90 -12.62 21.43
N ASP A 169 -11.25 -13.90 21.29
CA ASP A 169 -10.98 -14.90 22.33
C ASP A 169 -9.55 -15.46 22.31
N LEU A 170 -8.82 -15.24 21.21
CA LEU A 170 -7.45 -15.73 21.00
C LEU A 170 -6.41 -14.59 20.97
N SER A 171 -6.82 -13.35 20.93
CA SER A 171 -5.90 -12.22 20.87
C SER A 171 -5.30 -11.95 22.24
N VAL A 172 -4.01 -12.15 22.36
CA VAL A 172 -3.19 -11.74 23.53
C VAL A 172 -3.19 -10.21 23.68
N PHE A 173 -3.53 -9.47 22.64
CA PHE A 173 -3.58 -8.03 22.56
C PHE A 173 -5.02 -7.56 22.31
N ASN A 174 -5.77 -7.41 23.39
CA ASN A 174 -7.14 -6.88 23.36
C ASN A 174 -7.15 -5.32 23.23
N HIS A 175 -6.27 -4.76 22.39
CA HIS A 175 -6.18 -3.32 22.15
C HIS A 175 -6.18 -3.06 20.64
N ASP A 176 -6.88 -2.01 20.23
CA ASP A 176 -6.81 -1.46 18.88
C ASP A 176 -5.39 -0.93 18.60
N ILE A 177 -4.52 -1.81 18.12
CA ILE A 177 -3.16 -1.44 17.77
C ILE A 177 -3.23 -0.70 16.43
N PRO A 178 -2.80 0.58 16.36
CA PRO A 178 -2.73 1.31 15.09
C PRO A 178 -1.93 0.55 14.05
N PHE A 179 -2.38 0.56 12.79
CA PHE A 179 -1.76 -0.25 11.72
C PHE A 179 -0.26 0.01 11.55
N MET A 180 0.22 1.23 11.82
CA MET A 180 1.65 1.54 11.77
C MET A 180 2.46 0.76 12.82
N ASN A 181 1.92 0.58 14.02
CA ASN A 181 2.57 -0.22 15.06
C ASN A 181 2.56 -1.71 14.69
N GLN A 182 1.48 -2.20 14.06
CA GLN A 182 1.42 -3.57 13.52
C GLN A 182 2.52 -3.80 12.47
N MET A 183 2.72 -2.83 11.56
CA MET A 183 3.80 -2.88 10.57
C MET A 183 5.19 -2.92 11.23
N LEU A 184 5.42 -2.10 12.25
CA LEU A 184 6.70 -2.08 12.97
C LEU A 184 6.96 -3.42 13.66
N ILE A 185 5.99 -3.98 14.37
CA ILE A 185 6.11 -5.27 15.07
C ILE A 185 6.37 -6.38 14.05
N THR A 186 5.64 -6.40 12.93
CA THR A 186 5.84 -7.39 11.85
C THR A 186 7.24 -7.28 11.26
N CYS A 187 7.74 -6.05 11.03
CA CYS A 187 9.09 -5.82 10.51
C CYS A 187 10.14 -6.36 11.49
N LEU A 188 10.05 -6.01 12.78
CA LEU A 188 10.98 -6.47 13.81
C LEU A 188 10.95 -7.99 13.98
N ALA A 189 9.77 -8.60 13.97
CA ALA A 189 9.61 -10.05 14.04
C ALA A 189 10.26 -10.75 12.83
N THR A 190 10.06 -10.19 11.62
CA THR A 190 10.66 -10.73 10.38
C THR A 190 12.18 -10.58 10.38
N VAL A 191 12.72 -9.43 10.83
CA VAL A 191 14.17 -9.23 10.98
C VAL A 191 14.75 -10.25 11.95
N SER A 192 14.12 -10.45 13.10
CA SER A 192 14.56 -11.42 14.10
C SER A 192 14.56 -12.84 13.56
N TYR A 193 13.49 -13.21 12.84
CA TYR A 193 13.37 -14.53 12.22
C TYR A 193 14.42 -14.77 11.15
N THR A 194 14.63 -13.82 10.24
CA THR A 194 15.64 -13.92 9.18
C THR A 194 17.06 -13.97 9.75
N HIS A 195 17.31 -13.23 10.82
CA HIS A 195 18.60 -13.25 11.52
C HIS A 195 18.89 -14.62 12.18
N LEU A 196 17.91 -15.19 12.88
CA LEU A 196 18.04 -16.51 13.51
C LEU A 196 18.29 -17.61 12.47
N ARG A 197 17.51 -17.57 11.38
CA ARG A 197 17.65 -18.56 10.30
C ARG A 197 18.98 -18.45 9.55
N ALA A 198 19.56 -17.26 9.44
CA ALA A 198 20.88 -17.07 8.87
C ALA A 198 21.99 -17.72 9.72
N HIS A 199 21.81 -17.78 11.04
CA HIS A 199 22.72 -18.48 11.93
C HIS A 199 22.61 -20.01 11.85
N GLU A 200 21.43 -20.57 11.60
CA GLU A 200 21.24 -22.02 11.48
C GLU A 200 21.93 -22.57 10.22
N THR A 201 21.95 -21.81 9.13
CA THR A 201 22.59 -22.23 7.85
C THR A 201 24.12 -22.09 7.84
N ASP A 202 24.72 -21.45 8.86
CA ASP A 202 26.19 -21.36 9.01
C ASP A 202 26.79 -22.55 9.79
N THR A 203 25.97 -23.42 10.35
CA THR A 203 26.41 -24.59 11.18
C THR A 203 26.40 -25.92 10.45
N ASP A 204 25.93 -25.94 9.18
CA ASP A 204 25.97 -27.07 8.27
C ASP A 204 27.01 -26.84 7.13
#